data_e005c1b7149fbaadcd242f459fc316ec
#
_entry.id   e005c1b7149fbaadcd242f459fc316ec
#
_cell.length_a   1.000
_cell.length_b   1.000
_cell.length_c   1.000
_cell.angle_alpha   90.00
_cell.angle_beta   90.00
_cell.angle_gamma   90.00
#
_symmetry.space_group_name_H-M   'P 1'
#
loop_
_entity.id
_entity.type
_entity.pdbx_description
1 polymer ?
#
loop_
_entity_poly.entity_id
_entity_poly.type
_entity_poly.pdbx_seq_one_letter_code
_entity_poly.pdbx_strand_id
1 'polypeptide(L)'
;MELVKKELKKLSKNQLIEIILLQDKQIQLQQKQIGMQQEQIKTQQGQIQALEERIARLEKDSETSSKPPSSDPNKANRNQSLRKKSGKKPGGQPGHPGKTRYQENPDKVVHCQPVAQCSDCGAGLDITQSECVETRQEIDIPPIKSYVTEYQRMAITCQCGQRHLGQFPDHVTAHLQLAQRLKSFLVYLNVAHVLPYTRLTQLMNDLFGIQICKRSIENALEETATKAMPVYHQIMTLIKQCKWVGSDETGCRVEGKRWWQWTWQSDLGSYYAIDQRRGYNVVKTHFGEDYQGTLCHDCWSAHNNTVAKSGHQQCHPHIQRELMFLIKIHKCKWAYDLNTFLAASQKARDHIFSEGFSPEIRTSVIQQYHQKLKLFLVKNGTNNDTLRLQKRLIKHQHSILLFMSDPHIPFHNNSSERAIRMAKVKQKISGGFRSRRGAQRHAILLSIIETAKKQGLNILTTIQAALSQSLVFAGG
;
A
#
# COMPACT_ATOMS: atom_id res chain seq x y z
N MET A 1 -62.02 -28.37 38.56
CA MET A 1 -61.39 -28.88 39.80
C MET A 1 -62.45 -29.50 40.79
N GLU A 2 -63.58 -28.89 41.02
CA GLU A 2 -64.65 -29.44 42.00
C GLU A 2 -65.24 -30.76 41.52
N LEU A 3 -65.55 -30.95 40.24
CA LEU A 3 -66.10 -32.21 39.71
C LEU A 3 -65.08 -33.37 39.87
N VAL A 4 -63.79 -33.12 39.66
CA VAL A 4 -62.76 -34.14 39.86
C VAL A 4 -62.60 -34.54 41.31
N LYS A 5 -62.67 -33.57 42.25
CA LYS A 5 -62.68 -33.84 43.68
C LYS A 5 -63.88 -34.68 44.11
N LYS A 6 -65.06 -34.49 43.51
CA LYS A 6 -66.32 -35.21 43.84
C LYS A 6 -66.27 -36.68 43.36
N GLU A 7 -65.65 -36.93 42.23
CA GLU A 7 -65.41 -38.27 41.69
C GLU A 7 -64.32 -39.03 42.47
N LEU A 8 -63.18 -38.37 42.81
CA LEU A 8 -62.13 -38.96 43.64
C LEU A 8 -62.58 -39.40 45.01
N LYS A 9 -63.57 -38.72 45.64
CA LYS A 9 -64.14 -39.12 46.94
C LYS A 9 -64.99 -40.40 46.90
N LYS A 10 -65.38 -40.90 45.70
CA LYS A 10 -66.16 -42.14 45.55
C LYS A 10 -65.25 -43.38 45.37
N LEU A 11 -63.93 -43.19 45.18
CA LEU A 11 -63.00 -44.26 44.94
C LEU A 11 -62.54 -44.90 46.26
N SER A 12 -62.25 -46.21 46.22
CA SER A 12 -61.67 -46.93 47.37
C SER A 12 -60.20 -46.53 47.52
N LYS A 13 -59.69 -46.71 48.73
CA LYS A 13 -58.25 -46.44 49.06
C LYS A 13 -57.31 -47.12 48.10
N ASN A 14 -57.59 -48.35 47.67
CA ASN A 14 -56.75 -49.13 46.75
C ASN A 14 -56.77 -48.50 45.33
N GLN A 15 -57.90 -48.08 44.84
CA GLN A 15 -58.06 -47.39 43.56
C GLN A 15 -57.32 -46.04 43.52
N LEU A 16 -57.29 -45.28 44.61
CA LEU A 16 -56.59 -44.05 44.76
C LEU A 16 -55.04 -44.29 44.71
N ILE A 17 -54.54 -45.35 45.39
CA ILE A 17 -53.18 -45.73 45.38
C ILE A 17 -52.70 -46.13 43.93
N GLU A 18 -53.54 -46.86 43.20
CA GLU A 18 -53.26 -47.27 41.81
C GLU A 18 -53.19 -46.07 40.87
N ILE A 19 -54.04 -45.09 41.01
CA ILE A 19 -54.02 -43.83 40.26
C ILE A 19 -52.76 -43.04 40.60
N ILE A 20 -52.40 -42.94 41.86
CA ILE A 20 -51.17 -42.24 42.26
C ILE A 20 -49.87 -42.94 41.67
N LEU A 21 -49.78 -44.26 41.67
CA LEU A 21 -48.71 -45.02 41.12
C LEU A 21 -48.64 -44.87 39.58
N LEU A 22 -49.79 -44.82 38.90
CA LEU A 22 -49.86 -44.55 37.47
C LEU A 22 -49.40 -43.11 37.12
N GLN A 23 -49.83 -42.13 37.92
CA GLN A 23 -49.38 -40.73 37.74
C GLN A 23 -47.90 -40.58 38.01
N ASP A 24 -47.35 -41.22 39.02
CA ASP A 24 -45.93 -41.22 39.31
C ASP A 24 -45.12 -41.80 38.16
N LYS A 25 -45.53 -42.95 37.61
CA LYS A 25 -44.91 -43.50 36.38
C LYS A 25 -44.99 -42.55 35.21
N GLN A 26 -46.07 -41.84 35.01
CA GLN A 26 -46.28 -40.88 33.94
C GLN A 26 -45.38 -39.65 34.13
N ILE A 27 -45.22 -39.16 35.35
CA ILE A 27 -44.32 -38.06 35.72
C ILE A 27 -42.85 -38.46 35.44
N GLN A 28 -42.44 -39.67 35.84
CA GLN A 28 -41.09 -40.17 35.59
C GLN A 28 -40.78 -40.27 34.09
N LEU A 29 -41.74 -40.73 33.29
CA LEU A 29 -41.60 -40.77 31.80
C LEU A 29 -41.48 -39.36 31.22
N GLN A 30 -42.30 -38.40 31.67
CA GLN A 30 -42.26 -37.02 31.24
C GLN A 30 -40.93 -36.37 31.63
N GLN A 31 -40.42 -36.59 32.84
CA GLN A 31 -39.12 -36.08 33.29
C GLN A 31 -37.99 -36.63 32.43
N LYS A 32 -38.01 -37.91 32.07
CA LYS A 32 -37.01 -38.50 31.14
C LYS A 32 -37.11 -37.88 29.76
N GLN A 33 -38.29 -37.63 29.24
CA GLN A 33 -38.52 -37.00 27.94
C GLN A 33 -38.03 -35.53 27.93
N ILE A 34 -38.31 -34.78 28.98
CA ILE A 34 -37.83 -33.41 29.18
C ILE A 34 -36.27 -33.37 29.20
N GLY A 35 -35.65 -34.32 29.91
CA GLY A 35 -34.18 -34.45 29.93
C GLY A 35 -33.58 -34.68 28.55
N MET A 36 -34.15 -35.59 27.75
CA MET A 36 -33.73 -35.84 26.38
C MET A 36 -33.93 -34.61 25.48
N GLN A 37 -35.05 -33.89 25.61
CA GLN A 37 -35.29 -32.66 24.85
C GLN A 37 -34.29 -31.57 25.21
N GLN A 38 -33.95 -31.40 26.47
CA GLN A 38 -32.95 -30.42 26.94
C GLN A 38 -31.58 -30.71 26.36
N GLU A 39 -31.18 -31.97 26.28
CA GLU A 39 -29.89 -32.37 25.70
C GLU A 39 -29.87 -32.14 24.17
N GLN A 40 -31.00 -32.40 23.48
CA GLN A 40 -31.17 -32.10 22.06
C GLN A 40 -31.11 -30.59 21.77
N ILE A 41 -31.76 -29.76 22.59
CA ILE A 41 -31.70 -28.30 22.49
C ILE A 41 -30.29 -27.80 22.68
N LYS A 42 -29.55 -28.30 23.66
CA LYS A 42 -28.14 -27.95 23.90
C LYS A 42 -27.24 -28.30 22.68
N THR A 43 -27.48 -29.46 22.08
CA THR A 43 -26.75 -29.88 20.87
C THR A 43 -27.08 -28.98 19.67
N GLN A 44 -28.36 -28.66 19.45
CA GLN A 44 -28.78 -27.74 18.39
C GLN A 44 -28.23 -26.33 18.59
N GLN A 45 -28.20 -25.81 19.80
CA GLN A 45 -27.58 -24.51 20.12
C GLN A 45 -26.10 -24.50 19.78
N GLY A 46 -25.37 -25.57 20.07
CA GLY A 46 -23.98 -25.73 19.68
C GLY A 46 -23.77 -25.72 18.17
N GLN A 47 -24.66 -26.40 17.42
CA GLN A 47 -24.63 -26.40 15.95
C GLN A 47 -24.93 -25.01 15.36
N ILE A 48 -25.93 -24.30 15.88
CA ILE A 48 -26.28 -22.94 15.47
C ILE A 48 -25.09 -22.01 15.69
N GLN A 49 -24.45 -22.04 16.86
CA GLN A 49 -23.29 -21.23 17.14
C GLN A 49 -22.12 -21.52 16.18
N ALA A 50 -21.86 -22.78 15.87
CA ALA A 50 -20.81 -23.16 14.91
C ALA A 50 -21.12 -22.69 13.48
N LEU A 51 -22.38 -22.71 13.07
CA LEU A 51 -22.83 -22.18 11.76
C LEU A 51 -22.73 -20.66 11.71
N GLU A 52 -23.13 -19.95 12.76
CA GLU A 52 -22.98 -18.49 12.87
C GLU A 52 -21.52 -18.07 12.78
N GLU A 53 -20.60 -18.75 13.47
CA GLU A 53 -19.17 -18.52 13.37
C GLU A 53 -18.64 -18.77 11.95
N ARG A 54 -19.17 -19.82 11.27
CA ARG A 54 -18.76 -20.13 9.88
C ARG A 54 -19.26 -19.07 8.89
N ILE A 55 -20.51 -18.61 9.03
CA ILE A 55 -21.07 -17.51 8.24
C ILE A 55 -20.25 -16.24 8.45
N ALA A 56 -19.98 -15.87 9.70
CA ALA A 56 -19.18 -14.68 10.02
C ALA A 56 -17.76 -14.73 9.43
N ARG A 57 -17.16 -15.91 9.34
CA ARG A 57 -15.84 -16.08 8.67
C ARG A 57 -15.92 -15.94 7.15
N LEU A 58 -17.01 -16.37 6.54
CA LEU A 58 -17.26 -16.25 5.09
C LEU A 58 -17.57 -14.80 4.69
N GLU A 59 -18.24 -14.06 5.57
CA GLU A 59 -18.62 -12.66 5.36
C GLU A 59 -17.52 -11.65 5.71
N LYS A 60 -16.32 -12.10 6.13
CA LYS A 60 -15.18 -11.22 6.38
C LYS A 60 -14.86 -10.35 5.17
N ASP A 61 -15.00 -9.05 5.34
CA ASP A 61 -14.68 -8.02 4.36
C ASP A 61 -13.36 -7.28 4.68
N SER A 62 -13.05 -6.24 3.92
CA SER A 62 -11.86 -5.41 4.12
C SER A 62 -11.91 -4.51 5.36
N GLU A 63 -13.07 -4.36 6.01
CA GLU A 63 -13.21 -3.61 7.26
C GLU A 63 -12.94 -4.50 8.48
N THR A 64 -13.13 -5.81 8.33
CA THR A 64 -13.04 -6.80 9.40
C THR A 64 -11.89 -7.78 9.21
N SER A 65 -11.07 -7.62 8.16
CA SER A 65 -9.91 -8.45 7.89
C SER A 65 -8.81 -7.66 7.16
N SER A 66 -7.62 -8.26 7.06
CA SER A 66 -6.50 -7.71 6.28
C SER A 66 -6.65 -7.93 4.76
N LYS A 67 -7.80 -8.42 4.29
CA LYS A 67 -8.05 -8.61 2.85
C LYS A 67 -8.15 -7.23 2.17
N PRO A 68 -7.54 -7.07 0.98
CA PRO A 68 -7.71 -5.84 0.22
C PRO A 68 -9.16 -5.71 -0.25
N PRO A 69 -9.72 -4.48 -0.36
CA PRO A 69 -11.11 -4.24 -0.80
C PRO A 69 -11.49 -4.91 -2.12
N SER A 70 -10.51 -5.15 -2.98
CA SER A 70 -10.70 -5.85 -4.26
C SER A 70 -10.97 -7.36 -4.14
N SER A 71 -10.82 -7.93 -2.95
CA SER A 71 -11.02 -9.36 -2.65
C SER A 71 -12.32 -9.62 -1.87
N ASP A 72 -13.14 -8.58 -1.64
CA ASP A 72 -14.40 -8.74 -0.92
C ASP A 72 -15.45 -9.41 -1.83
N PRO A 73 -15.94 -10.62 -1.48
CA PRO A 73 -16.86 -11.37 -2.33
C PRO A 73 -18.24 -10.69 -2.47
N ASN A 74 -18.65 -9.90 -1.50
CA ASN A 74 -20.00 -9.30 -1.41
C ASN A 74 -20.04 -7.81 -1.81
N LYS A 75 -18.96 -7.23 -2.33
CA LYS A 75 -18.98 -5.86 -2.84
C LYS A 75 -19.53 -5.84 -4.25
N ALA A 76 -20.85 -5.67 -4.37
CA ALA A 76 -21.43 -5.11 -5.58
C ALA A 76 -20.69 -3.79 -5.91
N ASN A 77 -19.93 -3.78 -7.01
CA ASN A 77 -19.37 -2.63 -7.75
C ASN A 77 -19.37 -1.25 -7.06
N ARG A 78 -18.88 -1.14 -5.85
CA ARG A 78 -18.75 0.14 -5.18
C ARG A 78 -17.33 0.67 -5.34
N ASN A 79 -17.10 1.50 -6.34
CA ASN A 79 -15.96 2.43 -6.41
C ASN A 79 -16.06 3.52 -5.31
N GLN A 80 -16.51 3.17 -4.11
CA GLN A 80 -16.63 4.12 -3.02
C GLN A 80 -15.38 4.08 -2.13
N SER A 81 -14.86 5.28 -1.86
CA SER A 81 -13.82 5.47 -0.86
C SER A 81 -14.30 4.94 0.49
N LEU A 82 -13.45 4.16 1.18
CA LEU A 82 -13.69 3.70 2.55
C LEU A 82 -13.62 4.85 3.59
N ARG A 83 -13.37 6.08 3.15
CA ARG A 83 -13.40 7.25 4.02
C ARG A 83 -14.84 7.51 4.45
N LYS A 84 -15.07 7.59 5.76
CA LYS A 84 -16.34 8.08 6.30
C LYS A 84 -16.61 9.46 5.70
N LYS A 85 -17.84 9.72 5.31
CA LYS A 85 -18.26 11.06 4.87
C LYS A 85 -17.95 12.04 6.00
N SER A 86 -17.12 13.03 5.72
CA SER A 86 -16.66 14.01 6.73
C SER A 86 -17.74 15.04 7.10
N GLY A 87 -18.90 15.02 6.44
CA GLY A 87 -19.94 16.06 6.56
C GLY A 87 -19.55 17.41 5.93
N LYS A 88 -18.31 17.55 5.44
CA LYS A 88 -17.81 18.77 4.82
C LYS A 88 -18.22 18.83 3.34
N LYS A 89 -18.46 20.04 2.83
CA LYS A 89 -18.77 20.25 1.40
C LYS A 89 -17.60 19.77 0.52
N PRO A 90 -17.87 19.22 -0.69
CA PRO A 90 -16.81 18.92 -1.65
C PRO A 90 -16.03 20.20 -2.02
N GLY A 91 -14.72 20.09 -2.20
CA GLY A 91 -13.84 21.19 -2.56
C GLY A 91 -12.88 21.62 -1.46
N GLY A 92 -12.18 22.73 -1.68
CA GLY A 92 -11.25 23.32 -0.72
C GLY A 92 -11.97 23.73 0.56
N GLN A 93 -11.43 23.33 1.70
CA GLN A 93 -11.97 23.73 3.00
C GLN A 93 -11.40 25.12 3.39
N PRO A 94 -12.08 25.90 4.28
CA PRO A 94 -11.50 27.13 4.81
C PRO A 94 -10.08 26.89 5.35
N GLY A 95 -9.13 27.76 4.96
CA GLY A 95 -7.72 27.61 5.30
C GLY A 95 -6.90 26.65 4.41
N HIS A 96 -7.51 26.02 3.41
CA HIS A 96 -6.75 25.24 2.42
C HIS A 96 -6.05 26.21 1.45
N PRO A 97 -4.70 26.23 1.37
CA PRO A 97 -4.02 27.06 0.40
C PRO A 97 -4.39 26.58 -1.02
N GLY A 98 -5.07 27.45 -1.78
CA GLY A 98 -5.41 27.16 -3.17
C GLY A 98 -4.13 26.97 -3.98
N LYS A 99 -4.10 25.96 -4.85
CA LYS A 99 -3.04 25.83 -5.86
C LYS A 99 -3.53 26.54 -7.12
N THR A 100 -3.35 27.84 -7.17
CA THR A 100 -3.60 28.65 -8.36
C THR A 100 -2.35 28.62 -9.23
N ARG A 101 -2.53 28.47 -10.54
CA ARG A 101 -1.46 28.62 -11.50
C ARG A 101 -1.16 30.11 -11.63
N TYR A 102 0.08 30.48 -11.46
CA TYR A 102 0.54 31.86 -11.66
C TYR A 102 0.99 32.02 -13.12
N GLN A 103 0.96 33.28 -13.59
CA GLN A 103 1.55 33.65 -14.87
C GLN A 103 3.07 33.39 -14.81
N GLU A 104 3.60 32.91 -15.94
CA GLU A 104 5.03 32.61 -16.13
C GLU A 104 5.65 33.66 -17.07
N ASN A 105 6.97 33.70 -17.15
CA ASN A 105 7.64 34.53 -18.16
C ASN A 105 7.28 34.03 -19.56
N PRO A 106 6.72 34.88 -20.45
CA PRO A 106 6.28 34.43 -21.75
C PRO A 106 7.46 34.20 -22.70
N ASP A 107 7.43 33.13 -23.48
CA ASP A 107 8.37 32.88 -24.56
C ASP A 107 8.11 33.78 -25.76
N LYS A 108 6.83 34.25 -25.92
CA LYS A 108 6.41 35.13 -27.00
C LYS A 108 5.35 36.09 -26.46
N VAL A 109 5.49 37.37 -26.81
CA VAL A 109 4.51 38.40 -26.54
C VAL A 109 3.82 38.81 -27.86
N VAL A 110 2.51 38.82 -27.83
CA VAL A 110 1.66 39.32 -28.95
C VAL A 110 0.89 40.50 -28.45
N HIS A 111 1.12 41.68 -29.07
CA HIS A 111 0.41 42.90 -28.75
C HIS A 111 -0.92 42.94 -29.56
N CYS A 112 -2.04 42.85 -28.84
CA CYS A 112 -3.37 43.04 -29.41
C CYS A 112 -3.62 44.56 -29.52
N GLN A 113 -3.36 45.10 -30.68
CA GLN A 113 -3.49 46.54 -30.93
C GLN A 113 -4.94 47.00 -30.90
N PRO A 114 -5.25 48.20 -30.40
CA PRO A 114 -6.56 48.82 -30.51
C PRO A 114 -6.88 49.19 -31.94
N VAL A 115 -8.11 49.61 -32.21
CA VAL A 115 -8.55 50.10 -33.50
C VAL A 115 -7.75 51.36 -33.89
N ALA A 116 -7.47 51.52 -35.20
CA ALA A 116 -6.71 52.67 -35.71
C ALA A 116 -7.54 53.96 -35.88
N GLN A 117 -8.86 53.88 -35.70
CA GLN A 117 -9.78 55.02 -35.79
C GLN A 117 -10.77 55.02 -34.62
N CYS A 118 -11.07 56.18 -34.10
CA CYS A 118 -12.06 56.35 -33.05
C CYS A 118 -13.47 56.03 -33.60
N SER A 119 -14.20 55.15 -32.91
CA SER A 119 -15.57 54.76 -33.28
C SER A 119 -16.57 55.90 -33.16
N ASP A 120 -16.30 56.93 -32.34
CA ASP A 120 -17.25 58.01 -32.05
C ASP A 120 -17.03 59.23 -32.92
N CYS A 121 -15.80 59.62 -33.22
CA CYS A 121 -15.48 60.84 -33.97
C CYS A 121 -14.74 60.59 -35.29
N GLY A 122 -14.32 59.37 -35.62
CA GLY A 122 -13.60 59.02 -36.84
C GLY A 122 -12.12 59.51 -36.87
N ALA A 123 -11.60 60.12 -35.80
CA ALA A 123 -10.21 60.57 -35.77
C ALA A 123 -9.23 59.39 -35.82
N GLY A 124 -8.11 59.55 -36.54
CA GLY A 124 -7.01 58.57 -36.54
C GLY A 124 -6.36 58.49 -35.15
N LEU A 125 -6.13 57.30 -34.68
CA LEU A 125 -5.47 57.04 -33.40
C LEU A 125 -4.02 56.57 -33.64
N ASP A 126 -3.09 57.15 -32.91
CA ASP A 126 -1.70 56.71 -32.93
C ASP A 126 -1.52 55.46 -32.05
N ILE A 127 -1.54 54.32 -32.70
CA ILE A 127 -1.40 53.02 -32.00
C ILE A 127 -0.03 52.81 -31.31
N THR A 128 0.98 53.66 -31.63
CA THR A 128 2.29 53.57 -30.98
C THR A 128 2.27 54.08 -29.54
N GLN A 129 1.24 54.85 -29.16
CA GLN A 129 0.99 55.38 -27.83
C GLN A 129 0.09 54.44 -26.98
N SER A 130 -0.25 53.24 -27.51
CA SER A 130 -1.07 52.28 -26.77
C SER A 130 -0.32 51.71 -25.56
N GLU A 131 -1.03 51.60 -24.44
CA GLU A 131 -0.50 51.00 -23.22
C GLU A 131 -1.10 49.60 -22.95
N CYS A 132 -0.35 48.74 -22.28
CA CYS A 132 -0.84 47.42 -21.92
C CYS A 132 -1.69 47.47 -20.63
N VAL A 133 -3.01 47.31 -20.79
CA VAL A 133 -3.97 47.40 -19.67
C VAL A 133 -4.28 46.02 -19.04
N GLU A 134 -4.12 44.91 -19.77
CA GLU A 134 -4.39 43.56 -19.30
C GLU A 134 -3.49 42.55 -20.01
N THR A 135 -3.03 41.50 -19.29
CA THR A 135 -2.29 40.40 -19.88
C THR A 135 -3.03 39.09 -19.64
N ARG A 136 -3.10 38.26 -20.68
CA ARG A 136 -3.60 36.88 -20.64
C ARG A 136 -2.56 35.95 -21.22
N GLN A 137 -2.41 34.75 -20.62
CA GLN A 137 -1.43 33.78 -21.08
C GLN A 137 -2.14 32.51 -21.56
N GLU A 138 -1.73 32.04 -22.72
CA GLU A 138 -2.04 30.72 -23.26
C GLU A 138 -0.78 29.86 -23.18
N ILE A 139 -0.90 28.62 -22.68
CA ILE A 139 0.21 27.68 -22.55
C ILE A 139 -0.07 26.50 -23.44
N ASP A 140 0.80 26.27 -24.40
CA ASP A 140 0.69 25.18 -25.37
C ASP A 140 1.97 24.32 -25.37
N ILE A 141 1.91 23.18 -26.02
CA ILE A 141 3.04 22.28 -26.25
C ILE A 141 3.45 22.42 -27.70
N PRO A 142 4.70 22.82 -27.99
CA PRO A 142 5.17 22.90 -29.37
C PRO A 142 5.17 21.50 -30.02
N PRO A 143 5.04 21.40 -31.38
CA PRO A 143 5.12 20.12 -32.06
C PRO A 143 6.39 19.36 -31.70
N ILE A 144 6.21 18.15 -31.16
CA ILE A 144 7.32 17.32 -30.71
C ILE A 144 7.88 16.58 -31.92
N LYS A 145 9.19 16.75 -32.21
CA LYS A 145 9.88 16.06 -33.30
C LYS A 145 11.04 15.20 -32.74
N SER A 146 11.26 14.06 -33.40
CA SER A 146 12.48 13.28 -33.14
C SER A 146 13.70 14.02 -33.60
N TYR A 147 14.79 13.88 -32.87
CA TYR A 147 16.11 14.41 -33.22
C TYR A 147 17.02 13.25 -33.60
N VAL A 148 17.53 13.23 -34.84
CA VAL A 148 18.39 12.19 -35.36
C VAL A 148 19.79 12.76 -35.58
N THR A 149 20.83 12.13 -34.99
CA THR A 149 22.24 12.46 -35.21
C THR A 149 22.88 11.35 -36.04
N GLU A 150 23.46 11.70 -37.16
CA GLU A 150 24.26 10.80 -37.98
C GLU A 150 25.76 10.99 -37.66
N TYR A 151 26.44 9.90 -37.39
CA TYR A 151 27.86 9.89 -37.17
C TYR A 151 28.54 9.27 -38.40
N GLN A 152 29.34 10.07 -39.10
CA GLN A 152 30.06 9.62 -40.29
C GLN A 152 31.52 9.31 -39.96
N ARG A 153 31.97 8.10 -40.28
CA ARG A 153 33.36 7.69 -40.12
C ARG A 153 34.13 8.07 -41.36
N MET A 154 34.96 9.13 -41.27
CA MET A 154 35.77 9.62 -42.35
C MET A 154 37.04 8.78 -42.53
N ALA A 155 37.52 8.75 -43.76
CA ALA A 155 38.77 8.08 -44.11
C ALA A 155 39.63 8.99 -44.96
N ILE A 156 40.97 8.94 -44.77
CA ILE A 156 41.98 9.59 -45.61
C ILE A 156 43.09 8.61 -45.92
N THR A 157 43.60 8.65 -47.15
CA THR A 157 44.75 7.84 -47.57
C THR A 157 46.03 8.71 -47.65
N CYS A 158 47.07 8.30 -46.94
CA CYS A 158 48.36 8.96 -46.93
C CYS A 158 49.09 8.73 -48.29
N GLN A 159 50.04 9.60 -48.65
CA GLN A 159 50.85 9.44 -49.83
C GLN A 159 51.62 8.11 -49.87
N CYS A 160 51.92 7.49 -48.72
CA CYS A 160 52.55 6.16 -48.64
C CYS A 160 51.50 5.01 -48.88
N GLY A 161 50.24 5.30 -49.21
CA GLY A 161 49.20 4.31 -49.44
C GLY A 161 48.49 3.87 -48.17
N GLN A 162 48.89 4.26 -46.95
CA GLN A 162 48.24 3.90 -45.69
C GLN A 162 46.92 4.62 -45.55
N ARG A 163 45.84 3.85 -45.28
CA ARG A 163 44.50 4.39 -45.06
C ARG A 163 44.26 4.62 -43.57
N HIS A 164 43.95 5.83 -43.18
CA HIS A 164 43.58 6.21 -41.81
C HIS A 164 42.07 6.40 -41.70
N LEU A 165 41.50 5.82 -40.66
CA LEU A 165 40.04 5.88 -40.38
C LEU A 165 39.79 6.64 -39.08
N GLY A 166 38.84 7.53 -39.10
CA GLY A 166 38.28 8.13 -37.87
C GLY A 166 37.71 7.08 -36.94
N GLN A 167 37.41 7.43 -35.70
CA GLN A 167 36.75 6.56 -34.74
C GLN A 167 35.37 7.12 -34.40
N PHE A 168 34.41 6.24 -34.18
CA PHE A 168 33.13 6.64 -33.60
C PHE A 168 33.29 6.95 -32.11
N PRO A 169 32.51 7.88 -31.53
CA PRO A 169 32.46 8.04 -30.08
C PRO A 169 32.06 6.72 -29.39
N ASP A 170 32.57 6.46 -28.18
CA ASP A 170 32.41 5.20 -27.46
C ASP A 170 30.94 4.78 -27.27
N HIS A 171 30.04 5.74 -27.16
CA HIS A 171 28.59 5.48 -27.01
C HIS A 171 27.91 5.10 -28.34
N VAL A 172 28.60 5.21 -29.49
CA VAL A 172 28.04 4.86 -30.80
C VAL A 172 28.55 3.48 -31.22
N THR A 173 27.78 2.47 -30.86
CA THR A 173 28.17 1.06 -30.98
C THR A 173 27.38 0.26 -32.03
N ALA A 174 26.30 0.84 -32.59
CA ALA A 174 25.44 0.17 -33.56
C ALA A 174 25.08 1.09 -34.74
N HIS A 175 24.79 0.52 -35.90
CA HIS A 175 24.30 1.26 -37.06
C HIS A 175 23.07 2.11 -36.81
N LEU A 176 22.15 1.62 -35.99
CA LEU A 176 20.97 2.32 -35.51
C LEU A 176 20.78 2.02 -34.03
N GLN A 177 20.76 3.06 -33.21
CA GLN A 177 20.58 2.92 -31.77
C GLN A 177 19.67 4.03 -31.19
N LEU A 178 19.00 3.73 -30.08
CA LEU A 178 18.27 4.71 -29.32
C LEU A 178 19.23 5.49 -28.41
N ALA A 179 19.15 6.81 -28.43
CA ALA A 179 19.93 7.67 -27.56
C ALA A 179 19.47 7.52 -26.09
N GLN A 180 20.35 7.87 -25.16
CA GLN A 180 20.15 7.68 -23.72
C GLN A 180 18.87 8.35 -23.20
N ARG A 181 18.56 9.57 -23.67
CA ARG A 181 17.34 10.29 -23.26
C ARG A 181 16.07 9.55 -23.68
N LEU A 182 16.06 9.00 -24.89
CA LEU A 182 14.92 8.21 -25.38
C LEU A 182 14.75 6.92 -24.60
N LYS A 183 15.87 6.18 -24.33
CA LYS A 183 15.84 4.99 -23.48
C LYS A 183 15.26 5.31 -22.09
N SER A 184 15.72 6.39 -21.47
CA SER A 184 15.20 6.83 -20.14
C SER A 184 13.74 7.19 -20.18
N PHE A 185 13.25 7.82 -21.25
CA PHE A 185 11.84 8.14 -21.43
C PHE A 185 10.98 6.89 -21.58
N LEU A 186 11.44 5.86 -22.32
CA LEU A 186 10.76 4.57 -22.41
C LEU A 186 10.67 3.87 -21.05
N VAL A 187 11.75 3.88 -20.26
CA VAL A 187 11.78 3.35 -18.89
C VAL A 187 10.78 4.09 -18.00
N TYR A 188 10.79 5.41 -18.04
CA TYR A 188 9.88 6.27 -17.30
C TYR A 188 8.41 5.94 -17.57
N LEU A 189 8.03 5.88 -18.84
CA LEU A 189 6.66 5.58 -19.23
C LEU A 189 6.25 4.13 -18.89
N ASN A 190 7.15 3.16 -19.04
CA ASN A 190 6.84 1.76 -18.76
C ASN A 190 6.77 1.45 -17.26
N VAL A 191 7.68 1.98 -16.45
CA VAL A 191 7.78 1.61 -15.04
C VAL A 191 7.00 2.56 -14.14
N ALA A 192 7.19 3.89 -14.27
CA ALA A 192 6.52 4.87 -13.44
C ALA A 192 5.04 5.04 -13.80
N HIS A 193 4.68 4.97 -15.11
CA HIS A 193 3.32 5.14 -15.62
C HIS A 193 2.65 3.83 -16.04
N VAL A 194 3.38 2.70 -15.92
CA VAL A 194 2.85 1.34 -16.18
C VAL A 194 2.28 1.17 -17.59
N LEU A 195 2.80 1.91 -18.59
CA LEU A 195 2.37 1.75 -19.98
C LEU A 195 2.87 0.41 -20.57
N PRO A 196 1.98 -0.45 -21.11
CA PRO A 196 2.38 -1.69 -21.77
C PRO A 196 3.15 -1.40 -23.06
N TYR A 197 4.01 -2.34 -23.46
CA TYR A 197 4.86 -2.17 -24.67
C TYR A 197 4.07 -1.80 -25.92
N THR A 198 2.90 -2.41 -26.16
CA THR A 198 2.07 -2.11 -27.33
C THR A 198 1.57 -0.66 -27.31
N ARG A 199 1.09 -0.17 -26.17
CA ARG A 199 0.65 1.23 -26.05
C ARG A 199 1.83 2.19 -26.15
N LEU A 200 3.00 1.77 -25.65
CA LEU A 200 4.21 2.58 -25.70
C LEU A 200 4.76 2.70 -27.13
N THR A 201 4.75 1.62 -27.94
CA THR A 201 5.10 1.71 -29.36
C THR A 201 4.16 2.62 -30.12
N GLN A 202 2.86 2.54 -29.86
CA GLN A 202 1.87 3.44 -30.47
C GLN A 202 2.12 4.90 -30.07
N LEU A 203 2.29 5.19 -28.78
CA LEU A 203 2.55 6.53 -28.27
C LEU A 203 3.81 7.14 -28.90
N MET A 204 4.89 6.36 -29.08
CA MET A 204 6.11 6.82 -29.71
C MET A 204 5.90 7.19 -31.19
N ASN A 205 5.09 6.41 -31.90
CA ASN A 205 4.71 6.72 -33.27
C ASN A 205 3.84 7.98 -33.36
N ASP A 206 2.77 8.04 -32.54
CA ASP A 206 1.76 9.11 -32.64
C ASP A 206 2.28 10.48 -32.23
N LEU A 207 3.10 10.55 -31.17
CA LEU A 207 3.62 11.82 -30.65
C LEU A 207 4.95 12.25 -31.26
N PHE A 208 5.81 11.32 -31.65
CA PHE A 208 7.19 11.62 -32.03
C PHE A 208 7.56 11.15 -33.44
N GLY A 209 6.67 10.46 -34.14
CA GLY A 209 6.96 9.83 -35.42
C GLY A 209 8.03 8.73 -35.37
N ILE A 210 8.34 8.20 -34.16
CA ILE A 210 9.40 7.20 -33.96
C ILE A 210 8.78 5.80 -34.01
N GLN A 211 9.16 5.04 -35.02
CA GLN A 211 8.79 3.61 -35.11
C GLN A 211 9.78 2.76 -34.32
N ILE A 212 9.31 2.18 -33.20
CA ILE A 212 10.11 1.26 -32.39
C ILE A 212 9.39 -0.08 -32.19
N CYS A 213 10.16 -1.15 -32.17
CA CYS A 213 9.61 -2.47 -31.85
C CYS A 213 9.61 -2.74 -30.32
N LYS A 214 8.79 -3.70 -29.89
CA LYS A 214 8.72 -4.12 -28.46
C LYS A 214 10.09 -4.56 -27.93
N ARG A 215 10.92 -5.17 -28.77
CA ARG A 215 12.27 -5.62 -28.38
C ARG A 215 13.20 -4.44 -28.05
N SER A 216 13.10 -3.33 -28.80
CA SER A 216 13.87 -2.11 -28.50
C SER A 216 13.51 -1.54 -27.12
N ILE A 217 12.22 -1.56 -26.75
CA ILE A 217 11.77 -1.17 -25.40
C ILE A 217 12.36 -2.10 -24.35
N GLU A 218 12.27 -3.41 -24.59
CA GLU A 218 12.82 -4.41 -23.68
C GLU A 218 14.32 -4.24 -23.47
N ASN A 219 15.08 -4.01 -24.55
CA ASN A 219 16.52 -3.76 -24.50
C ASN A 219 16.86 -2.49 -23.70
N ALA A 220 16.10 -1.39 -23.89
CA ALA A 220 16.28 -0.17 -23.11
C ALA A 220 16.05 -0.38 -21.60
N LEU A 221 15.00 -1.11 -21.25
CA LEU A 221 14.72 -1.49 -19.86
C LEU A 221 15.82 -2.36 -19.26
N GLU A 222 16.31 -3.32 -20.02
CA GLU A 222 17.34 -4.26 -19.60
C GLU A 222 18.68 -3.56 -19.38
N GLU A 223 19.12 -2.75 -20.34
CA GLU A 223 20.35 -1.97 -20.24
C GLU A 223 20.30 -1.06 -19.01
N THR A 224 19.19 -0.35 -18.83
CA THR A 224 19.02 0.56 -17.68
C THR A 224 19.07 -0.21 -16.35
N ALA A 225 18.39 -1.34 -16.25
CA ALA A 225 18.37 -2.13 -15.02
C ALA A 225 19.75 -2.72 -14.70
N THR A 226 20.49 -3.18 -15.72
CA THR A 226 21.85 -3.71 -15.56
C THR A 226 22.79 -2.63 -15.05
N LYS A 227 22.76 -1.43 -15.66
CA LYS A 227 23.60 -0.29 -15.24
C LYS A 227 23.22 0.27 -13.88
N ALA A 228 21.91 0.19 -13.50
CA ALA A 228 21.41 0.62 -12.22
C ALA A 228 21.63 -0.39 -11.07
N MET A 229 22.14 -1.58 -11.34
CA MET A 229 22.31 -2.63 -10.33
C MET A 229 23.13 -2.19 -9.11
N PRO A 230 24.26 -1.50 -9.24
CA PRO A 230 25.04 -1.03 -8.09
C PRO A 230 24.20 -0.11 -7.18
N VAL A 231 23.47 0.85 -7.77
CA VAL A 231 22.61 1.78 -7.04
C VAL A 231 21.42 1.04 -6.39
N TYR A 232 20.87 0.02 -7.06
CA TYR A 232 19.81 -0.81 -6.48
C TYR A 232 20.27 -1.48 -5.17
N HIS A 233 21.50 -1.98 -5.11
CA HIS A 233 22.07 -2.54 -3.87
C HIS A 233 22.33 -1.45 -2.82
N GLN A 234 22.78 -0.26 -3.22
CA GLN A 234 22.97 0.87 -2.31
C GLN A 234 21.66 1.31 -1.65
N ILE A 235 20.51 1.22 -2.34
CA ILE A 235 19.20 1.56 -1.75
C ILE A 235 18.92 0.70 -0.52
N MET A 236 19.25 -0.60 -0.53
CA MET A 236 19.06 -1.45 0.64
C MET A 236 19.94 -0.99 1.82
N THR A 237 21.18 -0.65 1.56
CA THR A 237 22.09 -0.08 2.58
C THR A 237 21.54 1.24 3.12
N LEU A 238 21.07 2.11 2.24
CA LEU A 238 20.49 3.40 2.60
C LEU A 238 19.28 3.27 3.53
N ILE A 239 18.31 2.40 3.20
CA ILE A 239 17.13 2.24 4.04
C ILE A 239 17.45 1.60 5.39
N LYS A 240 18.48 0.75 5.47
CA LYS A 240 18.93 0.14 6.74
C LYS A 240 19.60 1.14 7.69
N GLN A 241 20.04 2.30 7.22
CA GLN A 241 20.55 3.38 8.06
C GLN A 241 19.42 4.13 8.79
N CYS A 242 18.19 3.97 8.34
CA CYS A 242 17.04 4.66 8.97
C CYS A 242 16.65 4.00 10.29
N LYS A 243 16.12 4.79 11.22
CA LYS A 243 15.63 4.32 12.53
C LYS A 243 14.51 3.28 12.39
N TRP A 244 13.71 3.36 11.33
CA TRP A 244 12.64 2.41 11.03
C TRP A 244 12.60 2.05 9.55
N VAL A 245 12.17 0.82 9.29
CA VAL A 245 11.88 0.30 7.95
C VAL A 245 10.51 -0.34 7.97
N GLY A 246 9.66 0.04 7.02
CA GLY A 246 8.40 -0.64 6.77
C GLY A 246 8.59 -1.80 5.81
N SER A 247 7.96 -2.93 6.05
CA SER A 247 7.99 -4.10 5.16
C SER A 247 6.58 -4.62 4.88
N ASP A 248 6.34 -5.02 3.62
CA ASP A 248 5.08 -5.61 3.19
C ASP A 248 5.29 -6.44 1.91
N GLU A 249 4.36 -7.34 1.57
CA GLU A 249 4.41 -8.09 0.34
C GLU A 249 3.02 -8.24 -0.30
N THR A 250 3.02 -8.42 -1.62
CA THR A 250 1.78 -8.65 -2.38
C THR A 250 1.96 -9.69 -3.45
N GLY A 251 0.91 -10.49 -3.70
CA GLY A 251 0.94 -11.49 -4.78
C GLY A 251 1.02 -10.82 -6.16
N CYS A 252 1.86 -11.35 -7.03
CA CYS A 252 1.95 -11.02 -8.45
C CYS A 252 1.97 -12.30 -9.31
N ARG A 253 1.92 -12.14 -10.63
CA ARG A 253 2.02 -13.25 -11.57
C ARG A 253 3.32 -13.13 -12.35
N VAL A 254 4.08 -14.25 -12.42
CA VAL A 254 5.29 -14.38 -13.27
C VAL A 254 5.16 -15.72 -14.02
N GLU A 255 5.24 -15.69 -15.35
CA GLU A 255 5.04 -16.89 -16.19
C GLU A 255 3.73 -17.63 -15.88
N GLY A 256 2.64 -16.88 -15.61
CA GLY A 256 1.35 -17.44 -15.20
C GLY A 256 1.30 -17.98 -13.77
N LYS A 257 2.43 -18.17 -13.10
CA LYS A 257 2.52 -18.71 -11.73
C LYS A 257 2.42 -17.62 -10.69
N ARG A 258 2.00 -17.99 -9.47
CA ARG A 258 1.93 -17.07 -8.33
C ARG A 258 3.33 -16.81 -7.77
N TRP A 259 3.70 -15.54 -7.68
CA TRP A 259 4.91 -15.00 -7.09
C TRP A 259 4.55 -13.89 -6.12
N TRP A 260 5.55 -13.32 -5.45
CA TRP A 260 5.38 -12.28 -4.45
C TRP A 260 6.31 -11.11 -4.74
N GLN A 261 5.73 -9.90 -4.77
CA GLN A 261 6.49 -8.67 -4.79
C GLN A 261 6.61 -8.18 -3.35
N TRP A 262 7.82 -8.08 -2.88
CA TRP A 262 8.21 -7.59 -1.57
C TRP A 262 8.62 -6.14 -1.64
N THR A 263 8.43 -5.38 -0.56
CA THR A 263 8.96 -4.03 -0.40
C THR A 263 9.54 -3.85 0.99
N TRP A 264 10.68 -3.18 1.04
CA TRP A 264 11.26 -2.60 2.24
C TRP A 264 11.43 -1.11 1.97
N GLN A 265 10.98 -0.26 2.88
CA GLN A 265 10.96 1.16 2.62
C GLN A 265 11.11 1.98 3.92
N SER A 266 11.72 3.15 3.80
CA SER A 266 11.89 4.16 4.85
C SER A 266 11.54 5.53 4.28
N ASP A 267 11.87 6.59 4.97
CA ASP A 267 11.72 7.95 4.45
C ASP A 267 12.72 8.24 3.32
N LEU A 268 13.90 7.61 3.33
CA LEU A 268 14.98 7.85 2.35
C LEU A 268 14.85 7.05 1.06
N GLY A 269 14.17 5.91 1.06
CA GLY A 269 14.11 5.07 -0.12
C GLY A 269 13.10 3.93 -0.04
N SER A 270 13.00 3.22 -1.18
CA SER A 270 12.15 2.03 -1.31
C SER A 270 12.90 0.96 -2.13
N TYR A 271 13.05 -0.21 -1.55
CA TYR A 271 13.62 -1.38 -2.20
C TYR A 271 12.53 -2.38 -2.51
N TYR A 272 12.49 -2.89 -3.73
CA TYR A 272 11.55 -3.92 -4.17
C TYR A 272 12.29 -5.17 -4.62
N ALA A 273 11.72 -6.33 -4.31
CA ALA A 273 12.17 -7.62 -4.83
C ALA A 273 10.96 -8.46 -5.27
N ILE A 274 11.15 -9.33 -6.23
CA ILE A 274 10.12 -10.28 -6.68
C ILE A 274 10.66 -11.69 -6.55
N ASP A 275 10.00 -12.52 -5.71
CA ASP A 275 10.38 -13.89 -5.41
C ASP A 275 9.20 -14.86 -5.55
N GLN A 276 9.49 -16.11 -5.85
CA GLN A 276 8.49 -17.16 -5.94
C GLN A 276 7.96 -17.55 -4.56
N ARG A 277 8.75 -17.37 -3.51
CA ARG A 277 8.46 -17.76 -2.14
C ARG A 277 7.88 -16.58 -1.34
N ARG A 278 7.12 -16.89 -0.30
CA ARG A 278 6.55 -15.95 0.68
C ARG A 278 7.09 -16.21 2.09
N GLY A 279 8.23 -16.76 2.25
CA GLY A 279 8.76 -17.15 3.56
C GLY A 279 9.88 -16.26 4.06
N TYR A 280 10.30 -16.51 5.32
CA TYR A 280 11.41 -15.83 5.97
C TYR A 280 12.72 -15.85 5.16
N ASN A 281 13.00 -16.95 4.42
CA ASN A 281 14.20 -17.04 3.58
C ASN A 281 14.30 -15.91 2.54
N VAL A 282 13.18 -15.39 2.04
CA VAL A 282 13.19 -14.23 1.12
C VAL A 282 13.63 -12.98 1.85
N VAL A 283 13.11 -12.77 3.07
CA VAL A 283 13.52 -11.63 3.91
C VAL A 283 15.01 -11.73 4.23
N LYS A 284 15.48 -12.90 4.65
CA LYS A 284 16.91 -13.13 4.91
C LYS A 284 17.80 -12.86 3.70
N THR A 285 17.38 -13.30 2.50
CA THR A 285 18.15 -13.11 1.27
C THR A 285 18.23 -11.65 0.83
N HIS A 286 17.13 -10.90 0.90
CA HIS A 286 17.06 -9.53 0.40
C HIS A 286 17.34 -8.48 1.46
N PHE A 287 16.76 -8.64 2.65
CA PHE A 287 16.90 -7.66 3.74
C PHE A 287 18.04 -8.00 4.70
N GLY A 288 18.33 -9.31 4.90
CA GLY A 288 19.38 -9.78 5.79
C GLY A 288 18.93 -9.88 7.26
N GLU A 289 19.89 -10.09 8.15
CA GLU A 289 19.68 -10.34 9.59
C GLU A 289 20.47 -9.35 10.47
N ASP A 290 20.90 -8.23 9.92
CA ASP A 290 21.83 -7.28 10.55
C ASP A 290 21.20 -5.91 10.86
N TYR A 291 19.88 -5.76 10.66
CA TYR A 291 19.19 -4.48 10.84
C TYR A 291 19.17 -4.02 12.29
N GLN A 292 19.61 -2.77 12.52
CA GLN A 292 19.75 -2.20 13.87
C GLN A 292 18.51 -1.44 14.32
N GLY A 293 17.66 -1.00 13.39
CA GLY A 293 16.47 -0.18 13.68
C GLY A 293 15.22 -0.99 13.97
N THR A 294 14.07 -0.35 13.88
CA THR A 294 12.73 -0.93 14.11
C THR A 294 12.09 -1.36 12.79
N LEU A 295 11.59 -2.61 12.72
CA LEU A 295 10.84 -3.11 11.57
C LEU A 295 9.33 -2.93 11.79
N CYS A 296 8.66 -2.18 10.90
CA CYS A 296 7.22 -1.95 10.92
C CYS A 296 6.52 -2.86 9.91
N HIS A 297 5.52 -3.66 10.34
CA HIS A 297 4.87 -4.67 9.47
C HIS A 297 3.48 -5.11 9.97
N ASP A 298 2.81 -5.97 9.20
CA ASP A 298 1.43 -6.46 9.41
C ASP A 298 1.27 -7.68 10.32
N CYS A 299 2.27 -8.09 11.06
CA CYS A 299 2.30 -9.32 11.88
C CYS A 299 2.45 -10.62 11.10
N TRP A 300 2.79 -10.62 9.82
CA TRP A 300 3.09 -11.84 9.11
C TRP A 300 4.34 -12.53 9.69
N SER A 301 4.33 -13.86 9.75
CA SER A 301 5.39 -14.63 10.43
C SER A 301 6.80 -14.42 9.84
N ALA A 302 6.91 -14.19 8.53
CA ALA A 302 8.18 -13.92 7.90
C ALA A 302 8.82 -12.62 8.43
N HIS A 303 8.03 -11.59 8.68
CA HIS A 303 8.50 -10.33 9.26
C HIS A 303 8.78 -10.46 10.74
N ASN A 304 7.90 -11.15 11.50
CA ASN A 304 8.12 -11.38 12.94
C ASN A 304 9.42 -12.15 13.27
N ASN A 305 9.91 -12.97 12.35
CA ASN A 305 11.14 -13.73 12.52
C ASN A 305 12.39 -12.99 12.02
N THR A 306 12.22 -11.80 11.42
CA THR A 306 13.32 -10.96 10.96
C THR A 306 14.08 -10.38 12.13
N VAL A 307 15.41 -10.32 12.04
CA VAL A 307 16.22 -9.65 13.06
C VAL A 307 16.12 -8.14 12.90
N ALA A 308 15.60 -7.47 13.92
CA ALA A 308 15.56 -6.02 14.05
C ALA A 308 15.92 -5.67 15.50
N LYS A 309 17.13 -5.13 15.71
CA LYS A 309 17.69 -4.99 17.08
C LYS A 309 16.89 -4.00 17.94
N SER A 310 16.37 -2.93 17.36
CA SER A 310 15.47 -2.01 18.06
C SER A 310 14.03 -2.52 18.16
N GLY A 311 13.75 -3.74 17.68
CA GLY A 311 12.48 -4.42 17.82
C GLY A 311 11.53 -4.26 16.61
N HIS A 312 10.29 -4.66 16.83
CA HIS A 312 9.24 -4.65 15.82
C HIS A 312 8.10 -3.73 16.24
N GLN A 313 7.52 -3.02 15.29
CA GLN A 313 6.25 -2.33 15.46
C GLN A 313 5.18 -2.99 14.60
N GLN A 314 4.16 -3.55 15.25
CA GLN A 314 3.01 -4.09 14.55
C GLN A 314 2.06 -3.00 14.10
N CYS A 315 1.52 -3.12 12.90
CA CYS A 315 0.59 -2.18 12.31
C CYS A 315 -0.75 -2.16 13.07
N HIS A 316 -1.06 -1.08 13.77
CA HIS A 316 -2.31 -0.91 14.53
C HIS A 316 -3.57 -1.06 13.66
N PRO A 317 -3.70 -0.46 12.46
CA PRO A 317 -4.84 -0.69 11.58
C PRO A 317 -5.15 -2.18 11.32
N HIS A 318 -4.14 -3.05 11.24
CA HIS A 318 -4.36 -4.49 11.08
C HIS A 318 -4.93 -5.12 12.35
N ILE A 319 -4.40 -4.76 13.52
CA ILE A 319 -4.95 -5.20 14.82
C ILE A 319 -6.38 -4.69 14.98
N GLN A 320 -6.62 -3.41 14.69
CA GLN A 320 -7.93 -2.77 14.82
C GLN A 320 -8.99 -3.39 13.89
N ARG A 321 -8.64 -3.82 12.67
CA ARG A 321 -9.58 -4.55 11.79
C ARG A 321 -10.02 -5.88 12.41
N GLU A 322 -9.11 -6.61 13.03
CA GLU A 322 -9.46 -7.86 13.73
C GLU A 322 -10.29 -7.60 14.99
N LEU A 323 -9.98 -6.53 15.75
CA LEU A 323 -10.82 -6.10 16.88
C LEU A 323 -12.22 -5.69 16.41
N MET A 324 -12.34 -4.96 15.29
CA MET A 324 -13.62 -4.58 14.70
C MET A 324 -14.45 -5.81 14.29
N PHE A 325 -13.82 -6.87 13.80
CA PHE A 325 -14.51 -8.14 13.57
C PHE A 325 -15.12 -8.70 14.85
N LEU A 326 -14.33 -8.77 15.93
CA LEU A 326 -14.80 -9.27 17.22
C LEU A 326 -15.92 -8.38 17.82
N ILE A 327 -15.82 -7.06 17.61
CA ILE A 327 -16.87 -6.11 18.07
C ILE A 327 -18.16 -6.31 17.29
N LYS A 328 -18.09 -6.37 15.96
CA LYS A 328 -19.27 -6.44 15.09
C LYS A 328 -19.99 -7.80 15.22
N ILE A 329 -19.24 -8.90 15.19
CA ILE A 329 -19.78 -10.26 15.12
C ILE A 329 -20.00 -10.84 16.51
N HIS A 330 -18.99 -10.77 17.37
CA HIS A 330 -19.06 -11.41 18.71
C HIS A 330 -19.48 -10.45 19.84
N LYS A 331 -19.79 -9.17 19.52
CA LYS A 331 -20.14 -8.12 20.50
C LYS A 331 -19.16 -8.06 21.68
N CYS A 332 -17.88 -8.33 21.39
CA CYS A 332 -16.83 -8.52 22.39
C CYS A 332 -16.40 -7.20 23.03
N LYS A 333 -16.76 -6.98 24.30
CA LYS A 333 -16.42 -5.78 25.07
C LYS A 333 -14.90 -5.61 25.19
N TRP A 334 -14.15 -6.67 25.45
CA TRP A 334 -12.70 -6.66 25.50
C TRP A 334 -12.07 -6.06 24.22
N ALA A 335 -12.59 -6.46 23.06
CA ALA A 335 -12.11 -5.94 21.78
C ALA A 335 -12.43 -4.46 21.60
N TYR A 336 -13.57 -3.99 22.07
CA TYR A 336 -13.94 -2.58 22.06
C TYR A 336 -13.00 -1.75 22.95
N ASP A 337 -12.78 -2.19 24.17
CA ASP A 337 -11.94 -1.51 25.15
C ASP A 337 -10.46 -1.43 24.66
N LEU A 338 -9.93 -2.53 24.12
CA LEU A 338 -8.59 -2.55 23.53
C LEU A 338 -8.48 -1.64 22.29
N ASN A 339 -9.50 -1.63 21.43
CA ASN A 339 -9.50 -0.75 20.25
C ASN A 339 -9.49 0.74 20.65
N THR A 340 -10.25 1.11 21.68
CA THR A 340 -10.27 2.46 22.25
C THR A 340 -8.92 2.82 22.87
N PHE A 341 -8.33 1.88 23.62
CA PHE A 341 -7.00 2.05 24.20
C PHE A 341 -5.90 2.28 23.13
N LEU A 342 -5.91 1.51 22.03
CA LEU A 342 -4.96 1.71 20.94
C LEU A 342 -5.12 3.10 20.28
N ALA A 343 -6.35 3.57 20.10
CA ALA A 343 -6.61 4.91 19.57
C ALA A 343 -6.15 6.01 20.54
N ALA A 344 -6.32 5.80 21.85
CA ALA A 344 -5.84 6.72 22.88
C ALA A 344 -4.30 6.77 22.94
N SER A 345 -3.62 5.63 22.79
CA SER A 345 -2.14 5.58 22.78
C SER A 345 -1.53 6.37 21.62
N GLN A 346 -2.18 6.37 20.44
CA GLN A 346 -1.75 7.17 19.28
C GLN A 346 -1.80 8.67 19.60
N LYS A 347 -2.92 9.15 20.16
CA LYS A 347 -3.09 10.55 20.57
C LYS A 347 -2.11 10.95 21.67
N ALA A 348 -1.91 10.05 22.64
CA ALA A 348 -0.97 10.30 23.74
C ALA A 348 0.47 10.45 23.23
N ARG A 349 0.92 9.60 22.27
CA ARG A 349 2.23 9.74 21.64
C ARG A 349 2.38 11.13 21.00
N ASP A 350 1.40 11.51 20.18
CA ASP A 350 1.47 12.81 19.49
C ASP A 350 1.55 13.95 20.49
N HIS A 351 0.77 13.92 21.57
CA HIS A 351 0.78 14.92 22.64
C HIS A 351 2.13 15.00 23.39
N ILE A 352 2.68 13.88 23.84
CA ILE A 352 3.94 13.87 24.62
C ILE A 352 5.17 14.32 23.83
N PHE A 353 5.11 14.26 22.49
CA PHE A 353 6.20 14.74 21.64
C PHE A 353 5.97 16.15 21.07
N SER A 354 4.73 16.66 21.01
CA SER A 354 4.42 18.02 20.54
C SER A 354 4.54 19.09 21.64
N GLU A 355 4.20 18.78 22.89
CA GLU A 355 4.10 19.73 24.02
C GLU A 355 5.42 19.95 24.77
N GLY A 356 6.55 19.43 24.28
CA GLY A 356 7.86 19.65 24.90
C GLY A 356 8.07 19.05 26.30
N PHE A 357 7.32 17.99 26.66
CA PHE A 357 7.48 17.29 27.94
C PHE A 357 8.92 16.81 28.17
N SER A 358 9.36 16.82 29.42
CA SER A 358 10.69 16.29 29.77
C SER A 358 10.81 14.79 29.47
N PRO A 359 12.03 14.28 29.26
CA PRO A 359 12.27 12.85 29.02
C PRO A 359 11.69 11.95 30.10
N GLU A 360 11.74 12.39 31.38
CA GLU A 360 11.25 11.64 32.54
C GLU A 360 9.72 11.50 32.48
N ILE A 361 9.00 12.59 32.20
CA ILE A 361 7.54 12.58 32.04
C ILE A 361 7.14 11.68 30.85
N ARG A 362 7.82 11.78 29.71
CA ARG A 362 7.58 10.91 28.55
C ARG A 362 7.74 9.45 28.93
N THR A 363 8.83 9.10 29.60
CA THR A 363 9.12 7.74 30.04
C THR A 363 8.04 7.23 31.00
N SER A 364 7.59 8.04 31.94
CA SER A 364 6.52 7.69 32.90
C SER A 364 5.21 7.40 32.17
N VAL A 365 4.80 8.26 31.23
CA VAL A 365 3.57 8.07 30.44
C VAL A 365 3.67 6.80 29.58
N ILE A 366 4.79 6.57 28.91
CA ILE A 366 5.02 5.36 28.10
C ILE A 366 4.91 4.09 28.97
N GLN A 367 5.52 4.10 30.16
CA GLN A 367 5.43 2.97 31.09
C GLN A 367 3.99 2.71 31.56
N GLN A 368 3.20 3.77 31.85
CA GLN A 368 1.79 3.62 32.20
C GLN A 368 0.98 2.94 31.06
N TYR A 369 1.24 3.35 29.80
CA TYR A 369 0.59 2.69 28.66
C TYR A 369 0.99 1.23 28.50
N HIS A 370 2.26 0.89 28.73
CA HIS A 370 2.71 -0.50 28.72
C HIS A 370 2.07 -1.32 29.85
N GLN A 371 1.94 -0.75 31.06
CA GLN A 371 1.25 -1.41 32.18
C GLN A 371 -0.24 -1.63 31.87
N LYS A 372 -0.94 -0.60 31.34
CA LYS A 372 -2.33 -0.75 30.92
C LYS A 372 -2.50 -1.79 29.82
N LEU A 373 -1.59 -1.86 28.84
CA LEU A 373 -1.63 -2.89 27.81
C LEU A 373 -1.59 -4.31 28.42
N LYS A 374 -0.74 -4.55 29.41
CA LYS A 374 -0.65 -5.85 30.09
C LYS A 374 -1.98 -6.30 30.70
N LEU A 375 -2.83 -5.36 31.18
CA LEU A 375 -4.16 -5.69 31.72
C LEU A 375 -5.10 -6.23 30.63
N PHE A 376 -4.94 -5.81 29.38
CA PHE A 376 -5.70 -6.34 28.24
C PHE A 376 -5.16 -7.68 27.74
N LEU A 377 -3.91 -8.02 28.03
CA LEU A 377 -3.24 -9.21 27.49
C LEU A 377 -3.47 -10.45 28.36
N VAL A 378 -4.71 -10.68 28.74
CA VAL A 378 -5.14 -11.84 29.55
C VAL A 378 -5.97 -12.78 28.68
N LYS A 379 -5.78 -14.10 28.83
CA LYS A 379 -6.56 -15.11 28.11
C LYS A 379 -7.93 -15.33 28.80
N ASN A 380 -8.90 -14.52 28.46
CA ASN A 380 -10.25 -14.60 29.00
C ASN A 380 -11.35 -14.63 27.91
N GLY A 381 -10.96 -14.91 26.66
CA GLY A 381 -11.87 -14.94 25.53
C GLY A 381 -12.87 -16.10 25.63
N THR A 382 -14.13 -15.84 25.27
CA THR A 382 -15.23 -16.83 25.29
C THR A 382 -15.35 -17.60 23.98
N ASN A 383 -14.68 -17.16 22.92
CA ASN A 383 -14.70 -17.81 21.60
C ASN A 383 -13.28 -17.95 21.00
N ASN A 384 -13.15 -18.84 20.04
CA ASN A 384 -11.88 -19.20 19.42
C ASN A 384 -11.19 -18.02 18.70
N ASP A 385 -11.95 -17.10 18.07
CA ASP A 385 -11.37 -15.96 17.36
C ASP A 385 -10.75 -14.96 18.36
N THR A 386 -11.43 -14.70 19.48
CA THR A 386 -10.90 -13.84 20.55
C THR A 386 -9.64 -14.47 21.18
N LEU A 387 -9.71 -15.75 21.53
CA LEU A 387 -8.55 -16.46 22.12
C LEU A 387 -7.35 -16.48 21.18
N ARG A 388 -7.56 -16.65 19.87
CA ARG A 388 -6.49 -16.61 18.86
C ARG A 388 -5.82 -15.25 18.81
N LEU A 389 -6.62 -14.17 18.78
CA LEU A 389 -6.08 -12.81 18.78
C LEU A 389 -5.34 -12.51 20.08
N GLN A 390 -5.90 -12.84 21.24
CA GLN A 390 -5.25 -12.67 22.54
C GLN A 390 -3.91 -13.39 22.60
N LYS A 391 -3.84 -14.68 22.21
CA LYS A 391 -2.58 -15.45 22.16
C LYS A 391 -1.51 -14.75 21.31
N ARG A 392 -1.90 -14.23 20.14
CA ARG A 392 -0.96 -13.52 19.26
C ARG A 392 -0.47 -12.21 19.88
N LEU A 393 -1.39 -11.40 20.45
CA LEU A 393 -1.02 -10.13 21.08
C LEU A 393 -0.14 -10.33 22.30
N ILE A 394 -0.39 -11.35 23.12
CA ILE A 394 0.46 -11.73 24.27
C ILE A 394 1.87 -12.09 23.78
N LYS A 395 1.95 -12.94 22.74
CA LYS A 395 3.25 -13.36 22.17
C LYS A 395 4.08 -12.17 21.67
N HIS A 396 3.43 -11.17 21.10
CA HIS A 396 4.08 -10.03 20.46
C HIS A 396 3.82 -8.69 21.19
N GLN A 397 3.60 -8.74 22.51
CA GLN A 397 3.22 -7.57 23.33
C GLN A 397 4.19 -6.39 23.20
N HIS A 398 5.49 -6.67 23.10
CA HIS A 398 6.53 -5.64 22.97
C HIS A 398 6.48 -4.88 21.65
N SER A 399 5.83 -5.47 20.64
CA SER A 399 5.73 -4.90 19.29
C SER A 399 4.47 -4.04 19.07
N ILE A 400 3.61 -3.88 20.09
CA ILE A 400 2.33 -3.16 19.95
C ILE A 400 2.52 -1.67 20.18
N LEU A 401 3.28 -1.28 21.20
CA LEU A 401 3.45 0.12 21.61
C LEU A 401 4.88 0.65 21.42
N LEU A 402 5.71 0.00 20.62
CA LEU A 402 7.08 0.45 20.40
C LEU A 402 7.14 1.87 19.78
N PHE A 403 6.15 2.23 18.96
CA PHE A 403 6.02 3.57 18.36
C PHE A 403 5.91 4.69 19.39
N MET A 404 5.55 4.41 20.64
CA MET A 404 5.48 5.41 21.70
C MET A 404 6.86 5.85 22.19
N SER A 405 7.92 5.09 21.93
CA SER A 405 9.29 5.40 22.37
C SER A 405 10.01 6.40 21.45
N ASP A 406 9.60 6.54 20.19
CA ASP A 406 10.22 7.45 19.22
C ASP A 406 9.14 8.02 18.27
N PRO A 407 9.07 9.37 18.11
CA PRO A 407 8.07 10.01 17.24
C PRO A 407 8.23 9.65 15.77
N HIS A 408 9.41 9.20 15.35
CA HIS A 408 9.67 8.80 13.97
C HIS A 408 9.13 7.40 13.64
N ILE A 409 8.91 6.52 14.65
CA ILE A 409 8.37 5.19 14.42
C ILE A 409 6.87 5.26 14.15
N PRO A 410 6.38 4.89 12.97
CA PRO A 410 4.95 4.91 12.67
C PRO A 410 4.22 3.76 13.38
N PHE A 411 3.04 4.03 13.94
CA PHE A 411 2.16 2.99 14.49
C PHE A 411 1.43 2.18 13.41
N HIS A 412 1.64 2.51 12.12
CA HIS A 412 0.98 1.89 10.98
C HIS A 412 1.97 1.58 9.86
N ASN A 413 1.62 0.63 8.99
CA ASN A 413 2.40 0.27 7.81
C ASN A 413 1.83 0.84 6.50
N ASN A 414 1.08 1.96 6.56
CA ASN A 414 0.38 2.54 5.40
C ASN A 414 1.33 2.95 4.27
N SER A 415 2.57 3.32 4.59
CA SER A 415 3.59 3.68 3.58
C SER A 415 3.99 2.47 2.74
N SER A 416 4.21 1.30 3.36
CA SER A 416 4.50 0.06 2.64
C SER A 416 3.27 -0.44 1.86
N GLU A 417 2.06 -0.34 2.43
CA GLU A 417 0.81 -0.64 1.71
C GLU A 417 0.64 0.24 0.46
N ARG A 418 0.99 1.53 0.53
CA ARG A 418 0.99 2.43 -0.64
C ARG A 418 2.04 2.04 -1.65
N ALA A 419 3.24 1.67 -1.20
CA ALA A 419 4.34 1.27 -2.06
C ALA A 419 3.99 0.04 -2.92
N ILE A 420 3.26 -0.93 -2.37
CA ILE A 420 2.85 -2.12 -3.14
C ILE A 420 1.61 -1.91 -4.03
N ARG A 421 0.90 -0.76 -3.94
CA ARG A 421 -0.29 -0.50 -4.79
C ARG A 421 0.03 -0.51 -6.28
N MET A 422 1.19 0.00 -6.67
CA MET A 422 1.63 0.02 -8.08
C MET A 422 1.78 -1.39 -8.66
N ALA A 423 2.15 -2.39 -7.85
CA ALA A 423 2.14 -3.78 -8.26
C ALA A 423 0.75 -4.27 -8.68
N LYS A 424 -0.30 -3.86 -7.95
CA LYS A 424 -1.69 -4.19 -8.29
C LYS A 424 -2.17 -3.46 -9.53
N VAL A 425 -1.76 -2.20 -9.73
CA VAL A 425 -2.05 -1.44 -10.97
C VAL A 425 -1.42 -2.16 -12.15
N LYS A 426 -0.13 -2.52 -12.06
CA LYS A 426 0.57 -3.26 -13.11
C LYS A 426 -0.10 -4.61 -13.42
N GLN A 427 -0.52 -5.34 -12.40
CA GLN A 427 -1.23 -6.61 -12.59
C GLN A 427 -2.58 -6.42 -13.31
N LYS A 428 -3.33 -5.38 -12.98
CA LYS A 428 -4.61 -5.07 -13.68
C LYS A 428 -4.40 -4.66 -15.14
N ILE A 429 -3.34 -3.92 -15.44
CA ILE A 429 -3.05 -3.42 -16.80
C ILE A 429 -2.40 -4.50 -17.67
N SER A 430 -1.43 -5.27 -17.13
CA SER A 430 -0.57 -6.17 -17.90
C SER A 430 -0.77 -7.68 -17.55
N GLY A 431 -1.65 -8.01 -16.61
CA GLY A 431 -1.88 -9.39 -16.14
C GLY A 431 -0.74 -9.99 -15.31
N GLY A 432 0.49 -9.51 -15.47
CA GLY A 432 1.68 -9.97 -14.77
C GLY A 432 2.95 -9.85 -15.61
N PHE A 433 3.99 -10.54 -15.18
CA PHE A 433 5.28 -10.60 -15.87
C PHE A 433 5.37 -11.86 -16.72
N ARG A 434 5.87 -11.72 -17.95
CA ARG A 434 6.01 -12.85 -18.89
C ARG A 434 7.28 -13.66 -18.66
N SER A 435 8.26 -13.13 -17.91
CA SER A 435 9.51 -13.81 -17.57
C SER A 435 10.02 -13.39 -16.19
N ARG A 436 10.83 -14.23 -15.56
CA ARG A 436 11.55 -13.94 -14.30
C ARG A 436 12.47 -12.73 -14.45
N ARG A 437 13.23 -12.68 -15.55
CA ARG A 437 14.12 -11.57 -15.87
C ARG A 437 13.36 -10.24 -15.96
N GLY A 438 12.18 -10.23 -16.62
CA GLY A 438 11.32 -9.06 -16.69
C GLY A 438 10.76 -8.62 -15.32
N ALA A 439 10.47 -9.57 -14.43
CA ALA A 439 10.04 -9.28 -13.06
C ALA A 439 11.17 -8.65 -12.23
N GLN A 440 12.36 -9.23 -12.24
CA GLN A 440 13.54 -8.70 -11.53
C GLN A 440 13.92 -7.31 -12.03
N ARG A 441 14.02 -7.13 -13.35
CA ARG A 441 14.26 -5.83 -13.99
C ARG A 441 13.26 -4.76 -13.53
N HIS A 442 11.99 -5.10 -13.47
CA HIS A 442 10.96 -4.18 -12.98
C HIS A 442 11.17 -3.80 -11.51
N ALA A 443 11.52 -4.76 -10.65
CA ALA A 443 11.81 -4.49 -9.24
C ALA A 443 12.99 -3.53 -9.06
N ILE A 444 14.08 -3.72 -9.82
CA ILE A 444 15.25 -2.84 -9.82
C ILE A 444 14.86 -1.41 -10.21
N LEU A 445 14.23 -1.25 -11.38
CA LEU A 445 13.86 0.06 -11.90
C LEU A 445 12.80 0.76 -11.03
N LEU A 446 11.85 0.02 -10.47
CA LEU A 446 10.87 0.55 -9.54
C LEU A 446 11.53 1.07 -8.26
N SER A 447 12.55 0.37 -7.76
CA SER A 447 13.31 0.80 -6.57
C SER A 447 14.01 2.14 -6.81
N ILE A 448 14.64 2.32 -7.97
CA ILE A 448 15.26 3.59 -8.37
C ILE A 448 14.21 4.71 -8.43
N ILE A 449 13.09 4.47 -9.10
CA ILE A 449 12.04 5.47 -9.32
C ILE A 449 11.37 5.88 -8.01
N GLU A 450 11.01 4.91 -7.17
CA GLU A 450 10.32 5.21 -5.91
C GLU A 450 11.27 5.85 -4.87
N THR A 451 12.57 5.54 -4.92
CA THR A 451 13.58 6.23 -4.11
C THR A 451 13.75 7.68 -4.58
N ALA A 452 13.84 7.92 -5.91
CA ALA A 452 13.90 9.26 -6.46
C ALA A 452 12.69 10.12 -6.02
N LYS A 453 11.47 9.56 -6.05
CA LYS A 453 10.26 10.26 -5.58
C LYS A 453 10.36 10.65 -4.10
N LYS A 454 10.88 9.78 -3.25
CA LYS A 454 11.05 10.07 -1.82
C LYS A 454 12.06 11.17 -1.56
N GLN A 455 13.11 11.24 -2.37
CA GLN A 455 14.13 12.27 -2.28
C GLN A 455 13.79 13.55 -3.07
N GLY A 456 12.58 13.65 -3.63
CA GLY A 456 12.14 14.84 -4.39
C GLY A 456 12.87 15.05 -5.72
N LEU A 457 13.55 14.01 -6.22
CA LEU A 457 14.33 14.09 -7.46
C LEU A 457 13.42 13.95 -8.69
N ASN A 458 13.82 14.61 -9.80
CA ASN A 458 13.16 14.40 -11.07
C ASN A 458 13.42 12.98 -11.59
N ILE A 459 12.36 12.23 -11.83
CA ILE A 459 12.44 10.81 -12.18
C ILE A 459 13.18 10.58 -13.50
N LEU A 460 12.90 11.40 -14.51
CA LEU A 460 13.51 11.23 -15.83
C LEU A 460 15.02 11.45 -15.78
N THR A 461 15.48 12.51 -15.13
CA THR A 461 16.92 12.78 -14.92
C THR A 461 17.58 11.74 -14.04
N THR A 462 16.87 11.21 -13.03
CA THR A 462 17.36 10.09 -12.21
C THR A 462 17.60 8.83 -13.04
N ILE A 463 16.67 8.47 -13.94
CA ILE A 463 16.84 7.33 -14.83
C ILE A 463 18.01 7.56 -15.80
N GLN A 464 18.20 8.79 -16.29
CA GLN A 464 19.34 9.15 -17.13
C GLN A 464 20.67 8.96 -16.37
N ALA A 465 20.73 9.45 -15.13
CA ALA A 465 21.91 9.28 -14.28
C ALA A 465 22.18 7.80 -13.95
N ALA A 466 21.14 6.99 -13.74
CA ALA A 466 21.29 5.54 -13.56
C ALA A 466 21.85 4.86 -14.82
N LEU A 467 21.38 5.26 -15.99
CA LEU A 467 21.83 4.74 -17.28
C LEU A 467 23.29 5.15 -17.62
N SER A 468 23.73 6.33 -17.17
CA SER A 468 25.13 6.80 -17.28
C SER A 468 26.01 6.38 -16.10
N GLN A 469 25.48 5.61 -15.16
CA GLN A 469 26.18 5.15 -13.94
C GLN A 469 26.71 6.30 -13.05
N SER A 470 26.10 7.48 -13.14
CA SER A 470 26.43 8.65 -12.31
C SER A 470 25.44 8.89 -11.16
N LEU A 471 24.43 8.01 -11.00
CA LEU A 471 23.42 8.17 -9.97
C LEU A 471 23.97 7.85 -8.58
N VAL A 472 23.78 8.79 -7.66
CA VAL A 472 24.02 8.62 -6.23
C VAL A 472 22.80 9.16 -5.49
N PHE A 473 22.22 8.37 -4.60
CA PHE A 473 21.18 8.83 -3.70
C PHE A 473 21.78 9.43 -2.43
N ALA A 474 21.16 10.49 -1.93
CA ALA A 474 21.59 11.11 -0.68
C ALA A 474 21.37 10.15 0.49
N GLY A 475 22.40 10.00 1.34
CA GLY A 475 22.29 9.41 2.66
C GLY A 475 21.61 10.40 3.61
N GLY A 476 20.86 9.90 4.62
CA GLY A 476 20.27 10.72 5.66
C GLY A 476 21.33 11.22 6.66
#